data_1cf9285964b354e60f94314312b35b5f
#
_entry.id   1cf9285964b354e60f94314312b35b5f
#
_cell.length_a   1.000
_cell.length_b   1.000
_cell.length_c   1.000
_cell.angle_alpha   90.00
_cell.angle_beta   90.00
_cell.angle_gamma   90.00
#
_symmetry.space_group_name_H-M   'P 1'
#
loop_
_entity.id
_entity.type
_entity.pdbx_description
1 polymer ?
#
loop_
_entity_poly.entity_id
_entity_poly.type
_entity_poly.pdbx_seq_one_letter_code
_entity_poly.pdbx_strand_id
1 'polypeptide(L)'
;MAFEDAALERALRAETKHGLTLCGGVSELTVIGCGWMAVIPEIELRDRLRGTLGALVEMLGYIPGMETVQIVRSKGAFVVNTVLPEVVGEEIAGYIVEEDEEEIRPTGLRLGLNFLMQKRNGEIVGVVPRGANLDVRRYAITPGGIVRQEDGDTGERLYRRGYRPREDTDSEATLRKWRHLEAMSWCDWDAPEE
;
A
#
# COMPACT_ATOMS: atom_id res chain seq x y z
N MET A 1 -11.58 -8.07 0.80
CA MET A 1 -11.20 -6.98 1.75
C MET A 1 -9.71 -6.73 1.61
N ALA A 2 -9.29 -5.53 1.17
CA ALA A 2 -7.88 -5.21 0.96
C ALA A 2 -7.12 -4.97 2.28
N PHE A 3 -7.82 -4.63 3.36
CA PHE A 3 -7.21 -4.32 4.65
C PHE A 3 -7.70 -5.22 5.78
N GLU A 4 -6.76 -5.61 6.64
CA GLU A 4 -7.02 -6.13 7.98
C GLU A 4 -6.97 -4.99 8.99
N ASP A 5 -8.04 -4.79 9.79
CA ASP A 5 -8.17 -3.66 10.72
C ASP A 5 -6.96 -3.50 11.66
N ALA A 6 -6.63 -4.55 12.40
CA ALA A 6 -5.51 -4.50 13.35
C ALA A 6 -4.13 -4.33 12.67
N ALA A 7 -3.97 -4.80 11.43
CA ALA A 7 -2.72 -4.64 10.69
C ALA A 7 -2.59 -3.22 10.12
N LEU A 8 -3.70 -2.66 9.62
CA LEU A 8 -3.74 -1.27 9.15
C LEU A 8 -3.53 -0.30 10.30
N GLU A 9 -4.21 -0.48 11.45
CA GLU A 9 -4.01 0.31 12.64
C GLU A 9 -2.52 0.37 13.05
N ARG A 10 -1.85 -0.79 13.09
CA ARG A 10 -0.40 -0.84 13.41
C ARG A 10 0.45 -0.10 12.37
N ALA A 11 0.11 -0.22 11.09
CA ALA A 11 0.82 0.48 10.02
C ALA A 11 0.70 1.99 10.16
N LEU A 12 -0.52 2.50 10.41
CA LEU A 12 -0.76 3.93 10.63
C LEU A 12 0.05 4.46 11.82
N ARG A 13 -0.01 3.78 12.96
CA ARG A 13 0.76 4.17 14.15
C ARG A 13 2.27 4.19 13.91
N ALA A 14 2.79 3.24 13.14
CA ALA A 14 4.21 3.18 12.79
C ALA A 14 4.62 4.34 11.89
N GLU A 15 3.77 4.71 10.93
CA GLU A 15 4.05 5.79 9.98
C GLU A 15 4.11 7.17 10.61
N THR A 16 3.45 7.42 11.72
CA THR A 16 3.53 8.72 12.43
C THR A 16 4.95 9.12 12.82
N LYS A 17 5.90 8.19 12.84
CA LYS A 17 7.33 8.49 13.05
C LYS A 17 7.97 9.21 11.84
N HIS A 18 7.43 8.97 10.65
CA HIS A 18 7.95 9.50 9.39
C HIS A 18 7.06 10.62 8.82
N GLY A 19 5.85 10.73 9.32
CA GLY A 19 4.79 11.60 8.82
C GLY A 19 3.72 10.77 8.11
N LEU A 20 2.52 10.76 8.69
CA LEU A 20 1.33 10.15 8.12
C LEU A 20 0.46 11.26 7.55
N THR A 21 0.22 11.28 6.26
CA THR A 21 -0.66 12.26 5.62
C THR A 21 -2.06 11.67 5.44
N LEU A 22 -3.08 12.43 5.81
CA LEU A 22 -4.48 12.13 5.58
C LEU A 22 -5.06 13.18 4.65
N CYS A 23 -5.82 12.75 3.65
CA CYS A 23 -6.59 13.61 2.78
C CYS A 23 -8.03 13.10 2.74
N GLY A 24 -8.93 13.81 3.40
CA GLY A 24 -10.36 13.49 3.44
C GLY A 24 -11.06 13.90 2.16
N GLY A 25 -11.91 13.02 1.65
CA GLY A 25 -12.82 13.26 0.54
C GLY A 25 -14.28 13.11 0.97
N VAL A 26 -15.21 13.26 0.02
CA VAL A 26 -16.66 13.17 0.30
C VAL A 26 -17.07 11.77 0.74
N SER A 27 -16.46 10.73 0.20
CA SER A 27 -16.85 9.33 0.41
C SER A 27 -15.68 8.41 0.73
N GLU A 28 -14.46 8.94 0.75
CA GLU A 28 -13.25 8.14 0.98
C GLU A 28 -12.19 8.95 1.73
N LEU A 29 -11.35 8.24 2.45
CA LEU A 29 -10.16 8.75 3.11
C LEU A 29 -8.93 8.21 2.39
N THR A 30 -8.08 9.10 1.89
CA THR A 30 -6.75 8.76 1.39
C THR A 30 -5.73 8.90 2.51
N VAL A 31 -4.93 7.87 2.70
CA VAL A 31 -3.88 7.80 3.70
C VAL A 31 -2.55 7.57 3.00
N ILE A 32 -1.56 8.42 3.25
CA ILE A 32 -0.25 8.33 2.62
C ILE A 32 0.81 8.13 3.69
N GLY A 33 1.58 7.07 3.55
CA GLY A 33 2.75 6.75 4.37
C GLY A 33 4.02 6.66 3.52
N CYS A 34 5.14 6.37 4.15
CA CYS A 34 6.42 6.24 3.45
C CYS A 34 6.42 5.05 2.47
N GLY A 35 6.28 5.32 1.18
CA GLY A 35 6.31 4.32 0.11
C GLY A 35 5.00 3.54 -0.08
N TRP A 36 3.88 4.03 0.45
CA TRP A 36 2.56 3.46 0.25
C TRP A 36 1.44 4.51 0.37
N MET A 37 0.33 4.24 -0.29
CA MET A 37 -0.90 5.01 -0.18
C MET A 37 -2.09 4.07 -0.11
N ALA A 38 -3.06 4.36 0.75
CA ALA A 38 -4.31 3.63 0.87
C ALA A 38 -5.49 4.57 0.58
N VAL A 39 -6.48 4.07 -0.15
CA VAL A 39 -7.76 4.73 -0.33
C VAL A 39 -8.82 3.85 0.32
N ILE A 40 -9.54 4.39 1.28
CA ILE A 40 -10.45 3.68 2.16
C ILE A 40 -11.83 4.34 2.04
N PRO A 41 -12.86 3.66 1.53
CA PRO A 41 -14.22 4.18 1.55
C PRO A 41 -14.67 4.47 2.98
N GLU A 42 -15.36 5.60 3.18
CA GLU A 42 -15.79 6.02 4.52
C GLU A 42 -16.67 4.98 5.21
N ILE A 43 -17.52 4.30 4.45
CA ILE A 43 -18.38 3.24 4.96
C ILE A 43 -17.56 2.09 5.55
N GLU A 44 -16.48 1.66 4.86
CA GLU A 44 -15.61 0.59 5.34
C GLU A 44 -14.86 1.00 6.61
N LEU A 45 -14.39 2.25 6.66
CA LEU A 45 -13.72 2.80 7.84
C LEU A 45 -14.64 2.79 9.07
N ARG A 46 -15.93 3.11 8.90
CA ARG A 46 -16.92 3.17 9.99
C ARG A 46 -17.44 1.80 10.40
N ASP A 47 -17.69 0.92 9.45
CA ASP A 47 -18.38 -0.33 9.70
C ASP A 47 -17.44 -1.47 10.06
N ARG A 48 -16.31 -1.56 9.40
CA ARG A 48 -15.39 -2.68 9.48
C ARG A 48 -14.01 -2.34 10.08
N LEU A 49 -13.46 -1.18 9.77
CA LEU A 49 -12.12 -0.77 10.21
C LEU A 49 -12.19 0.10 11.48
N ARG A 50 -12.95 -0.35 12.48
CA ARG A 50 -13.22 0.44 13.70
C ARG A 50 -12.00 0.65 14.58
N GLY A 51 -11.08 -0.29 14.65
CA GLY A 51 -9.79 -0.12 15.34
C GLY A 51 -8.93 0.93 14.66
N THR A 52 -8.86 0.89 13.34
CA THR A 52 -8.21 1.92 12.52
C THR A 52 -8.83 3.29 12.72
N LEU A 53 -10.17 3.40 12.68
CA LEU A 53 -10.86 4.66 12.95
C LEU A 53 -10.56 5.17 14.37
N GLY A 54 -10.60 4.28 15.37
CA GLY A 54 -10.25 4.64 16.75
C GLY A 54 -8.83 5.17 16.89
N ALA A 55 -7.87 4.58 16.19
CA ALA A 55 -6.49 5.06 16.17
C ALA A 55 -6.37 6.45 15.51
N LEU A 56 -7.09 6.70 14.42
CA LEU A 56 -7.13 8.01 13.78
C LEU A 56 -7.73 9.06 14.70
N VAL A 57 -8.83 8.75 15.38
CA VAL A 57 -9.45 9.65 16.37
C VAL A 57 -8.49 9.94 17.53
N GLU A 58 -7.76 8.96 18.02
CA GLU A 58 -6.73 9.18 19.07
C GLU A 58 -5.63 10.13 18.60
N MET A 59 -5.17 10.00 17.35
CA MET A 59 -4.11 10.81 16.77
C MET A 59 -4.55 12.24 16.48
N LEU A 60 -5.77 12.42 15.99
CA LEU A 60 -6.33 13.71 15.56
C LEU A 60 -7.02 14.47 16.69
N GLY A 61 -7.64 13.75 17.64
CA GLY A 61 -8.55 14.30 18.64
C GLY A 61 -10.00 14.46 18.16
N TYR A 62 -10.30 14.06 16.92
CA TYR A 62 -11.64 14.14 16.29
C TYR A 62 -11.79 13.05 15.21
N ILE A 63 -12.99 12.87 14.70
CA ILE A 63 -13.25 11.96 13.57
C ILE A 63 -12.72 12.59 12.28
N PRO A 64 -11.88 11.91 11.48
CA PRO A 64 -11.42 12.42 10.19
C PRO A 64 -12.58 12.88 9.30
N GLY A 65 -12.44 14.04 8.68
CA GLY A 65 -13.42 14.64 7.77
C GLY A 65 -12.77 15.00 6.43
N MET A 66 -13.15 16.16 5.88
CA MET A 66 -12.66 16.65 4.58
C MET A 66 -11.39 17.52 4.70
N GLU A 67 -10.58 17.26 5.71
CA GLU A 67 -9.31 17.96 5.92
C GLU A 67 -8.13 17.27 5.23
N THR A 68 -7.08 18.04 4.99
CA THR A 68 -5.77 17.54 4.57
C THR A 68 -4.75 17.87 5.65
N VAL A 69 -4.28 16.84 6.34
CA VAL A 69 -3.40 16.97 7.50
C VAL A 69 -2.26 15.98 7.48
N GLN A 70 -1.15 16.35 8.10
CA GLN A 70 -0.04 15.47 8.39
C GLN A 70 0.07 15.24 9.90
N ILE A 71 0.17 13.98 10.31
CA ILE A 71 0.34 13.56 11.69
C ILE A 71 1.78 13.11 11.90
N VAL A 72 2.48 13.72 12.84
CA VAL A 72 3.85 13.36 13.22
C VAL A 72 3.91 13.06 14.70
N ARG A 73 4.58 11.98 15.08
CA ARG A 73 4.82 11.67 16.48
C ARG A 73 6.10 12.37 16.96
N SER A 74 5.96 13.34 17.88
CA SER A 74 7.07 14.07 18.48
C SER A 74 7.02 14.00 19.99
N LYS A 75 8.12 13.59 20.64
CA LYS A 75 8.26 13.50 22.12
C LYS A 75 7.10 12.76 22.81
N GLY A 76 6.58 11.72 22.15
CA GLY A 76 5.49 10.89 22.69
C GLY A 76 4.06 11.40 22.42
N ALA A 77 3.90 12.60 21.89
CA ALA A 77 2.61 13.17 21.49
C ALA A 77 2.44 13.15 19.97
N PHE A 78 1.20 13.19 19.50
CA PHE A 78 0.87 13.41 18.11
C PHE A 78 0.76 14.91 17.85
N VAL A 79 1.42 15.36 16.79
CA VAL A 79 1.36 16.75 16.29
C VAL A 79 0.66 16.70 14.95
N VAL A 80 -0.43 17.46 14.83
CA VAL A 80 -1.23 17.53 13.60
C VAL A 80 -0.95 18.88 12.92
N ASN A 81 -0.51 18.82 11.68
CA ASN A 81 -0.22 20.00 10.86
C ASN A 81 -1.16 20.00 9.65
N THR A 82 -1.74 21.17 9.33
CA THR A 82 -2.44 21.33 8.06
C THR A 82 -1.45 21.31 6.91
N VAL A 83 -1.79 20.61 5.84
CA VAL A 83 -0.98 20.50 4.61
C VAL A 83 -1.77 21.09 3.45
N LEU A 84 -1.07 21.75 2.53
CA LEU A 84 -1.72 22.30 1.33
C LEU A 84 -2.19 21.14 0.42
N PRO A 85 -3.45 21.16 -0.05
CA PRO A 85 -3.99 20.11 -0.90
C PRO A 85 -3.18 19.88 -2.20
N GLU A 86 -2.57 20.94 -2.74
CA GLU A 86 -1.76 20.86 -3.96
C GLU A 86 -0.52 19.96 -3.76
N VAL A 87 0.14 20.06 -2.61
CA VAL A 87 1.32 19.24 -2.27
C VAL A 87 0.92 17.76 -2.17
N VAL A 88 -0.21 17.49 -1.54
CA VAL A 88 -0.75 16.13 -1.41
C VAL A 88 -1.22 15.60 -2.77
N GLY A 89 -1.78 16.47 -3.61
CA GLY A 89 -2.19 16.12 -4.98
C GLY A 89 -1.03 15.62 -5.83
N GLU A 90 0.14 16.24 -5.75
CA GLU A 90 1.35 15.79 -6.44
C GLU A 90 1.82 14.42 -5.91
N GLU A 91 1.74 14.21 -4.59
CA GLU A 91 2.11 12.94 -3.98
C GLU A 91 1.15 11.81 -4.40
N ILE A 92 -0.16 12.07 -4.39
CA ILE A 92 -1.19 11.13 -4.88
C ILE A 92 -0.97 10.80 -6.35
N ALA A 93 -0.72 11.80 -7.21
CA ALA A 93 -0.46 11.59 -8.63
C ALA A 93 0.76 10.68 -8.87
N GLY A 94 1.73 10.67 -7.95
CA GLY A 94 2.86 9.75 -8.01
C GLY A 94 2.51 8.26 -7.77
N TYR A 95 1.32 7.98 -7.22
CA TYR A 95 0.81 6.62 -7.02
C TYR A 95 -0.25 6.22 -8.05
N ILE A 96 -1.10 7.16 -8.47
CA ILE A 96 -2.18 6.90 -9.42
C ILE A 96 -1.68 7.24 -10.81
N VAL A 97 -1.25 6.21 -11.55
CA VAL A 97 -0.90 6.31 -12.97
C VAL A 97 -1.99 5.57 -13.73
N GLU A 98 -2.75 6.27 -14.57
CA GLU A 98 -3.91 5.72 -15.29
C GLU A 98 -3.52 4.88 -16.52
N GLU A 99 -2.22 4.70 -16.84
CA GLU A 99 -1.78 4.09 -18.08
C GLU A 99 -1.05 2.77 -17.87
N ASP A 100 -1.38 1.78 -18.69
CA ASP A 100 -0.65 0.52 -18.93
C ASP A 100 -0.33 -0.33 -17.71
N GLU A 101 -1.29 -0.49 -16.80
CA GLU A 101 -1.13 -1.46 -15.70
C GLU A 101 -1.06 -2.89 -16.22
N GLU A 102 -0.07 -3.64 -15.75
CA GLU A 102 0.10 -5.05 -16.03
C GLU A 102 -0.39 -5.88 -14.83
N GLU A 103 -1.19 -6.92 -15.08
CA GLU A 103 -1.59 -7.88 -14.05
C GLU A 103 -0.36 -8.57 -13.46
N ILE A 104 -0.34 -8.70 -12.13
CA ILE A 104 0.64 -9.50 -11.40
C ILE A 104 -0.07 -10.46 -10.45
N ARG A 105 0.52 -11.63 -10.20
CA ARG A 105 -0.07 -12.64 -9.32
C ARG A 105 0.86 -12.98 -8.14
N PRO A 106 0.30 -13.26 -6.94
CA PRO A 106 1.09 -13.69 -5.81
C PRO A 106 1.72 -15.06 -6.06
N THR A 107 3.01 -15.19 -5.80
CA THR A 107 3.74 -16.45 -5.94
C THR A 107 3.61 -17.37 -4.72
N GLY A 108 3.06 -16.90 -3.62
CA GLY A 108 3.10 -17.57 -2.31
C GLY A 108 4.46 -17.49 -1.60
N LEU A 109 5.49 -16.95 -2.24
CA LEU A 109 6.84 -16.86 -1.70
C LEU A 109 7.10 -15.56 -0.95
N ARG A 110 8.08 -15.61 -0.03
CA ARG A 110 8.61 -14.44 0.68
C ARG A 110 10.12 -14.39 0.58
N LEU A 111 10.65 -13.18 0.42
CA LEU A 111 12.09 -12.92 0.54
C LEU A 111 12.31 -11.73 1.49
N GLY A 112 12.78 -12.04 2.72
CA GLY A 112 12.82 -11.06 3.80
C GLY A 112 11.42 -10.56 4.17
N LEU A 113 11.21 -9.25 4.12
CA LEU A 113 9.91 -8.61 4.39
C LEU A 113 9.00 -8.55 3.15
N ASN A 114 9.52 -8.91 1.97
CA ASN A 114 8.77 -8.81 0.73
C ASN A 114 7.98 -10.08 0.44
N PHE A 115 6.70 -9.93 0.11
CA PHE A 115 5.96 -10.91 -0.66
C PHE A 115 6.31 -10.79 -2.13
N LEU A 116 6.47 -11.91 -2.80
CA LEU A 116 6.86 -11.91 -4.19
C LEU A 116 5.65 -12.08 -5.09
N MET A 117 5.54 -11.16 -6.03
CA MET A 117 4.53 -11.14 -7.09
C MET A 117 5.23 -11.44 -8.40
N GLN A 118 4.58 -12.13 -9.32
CA GLN A 118 5.13 -12.43 -10.64
C GLN A 118 4.28 -11.80 -11.73
N LYS A 119 4.94 -11.21 -12.72
CA LYS A 119 4.36 -10.79 -13.99
C LYS A 119 4.23 -11.97 -14.95
N ARG A 120 3.39 -11.84 -15.98
CA ARG A 120 3.24 -12.88 -17.01
C ARG A 120 4.54 -13.18 -17.77
N ASN A 121 5.43 -12.21 -17.92
CA ASN A 121 6.74 -12.38 -18.55
C ASN A 121 7.80 -13.07 -17.67
N GLY A 122 7.44 -13.46 -16.42
CA GLY A 122 8.31 -14.10 -15.45
C GLY A 122 9.01 -13.15 -14.48
N GLU A 123 9.00 -11.85 -14.73
CA GLU A 123 9.59 -10.86 -13.81
C GLU A 123 8.96 -10.93 -12.42
N ILE A 124 9.79 -10.80 -11.38
CA ILE A 124 9.37 -10.80 -9.99
C ILE A 124 9.45 -9.39 -9.38
N VAL A 125 8.43 -9.04 -8.62
CA VAL A 125 8.37 -7.80 -7.85
C VAL A 125 8.08 -8.14 -6.38
N GLY A 126 8.85 -7.59 -5.47
CA GLY A 126 8.62 -7.70 -4.04
C GLY A 126 7.72 -6.58 -3.54
N VAL A 127 6.79 -6.90 -2.64
CA VAL A 127 5.94 -5.90 -1.98
C VAL A 127 5.92 -6.12 -0.47
N VAL A 128 6.01 -5.05 0.30
CA VAL A 128 5.87 -5.12 1.76
C VAL A 128 4.37 -5.03 2.10
N PRO A 129 3.82 -5.98 2.87
CA PRO A 129 2.40 -5.99 3.21
C PRO A 129 2.07 -4.97 4.30
N ARG A 130 1.94 -3.71 3.97
CA ARG A 130 1.59 -2.62 4.88
C ARG A 130 0.10 -2.63 5.23
N GLY A 131 -0.30 -3.43 6.22
CA GLY A 131 -1.71 -3.53 6.62
C GLY A 131 -2.63 -4.27 5.65
N ALA A 132 -2.08 -4.82 4.56
CA ALA A 132 -2.83 -5.47 3.51
C ALA A 132 -3.22 -6.90 3.85
N ASN A 133 -4.40 -7.30 3.42
CA ASN A 133 -4.77 -8.69 3.25
C ASN A 133 -4.24 -9.17 1.89
N LEU A 134 -3.43 -10.23 1.89
CA LEU A 134 -2.83 -10.77 0.67
C LEU A 134 -3.73 -11.75 -0.08
N ASP A 135 -4.88 -12.10 0.48
CA ASP A 135 -5.87 -12.97 -0.16
C ASP A 135 -6.77 -12.23 -1.16
N VAL A 136 -6.53 -10.94 -1.38
CA VAL A 136 -7.24 -10.14 -2.39
C VAL A 136 -6.78 -10.53 -3.79
N ARG A 137 -7.74 -10.65 -4.70
CA ARG A 137 -7.59 -11.30 -6.00
C ARG A 137 -6.98 -10.44 -7.10
N ARG A 138 -6.98 -9.11 -6.96
CA ARG A 138 -6.55 -8.21 -8.04
C ARG A 138 -5.32 -7.42 -7.66
N TYR A 139 -4.26 -7.69 -8.39
CA TYR A 139 -3.00 -6.96 -8.28
C TYR A 139 -2.57 -6.50 -9.67
N ALA A 140 -2.15 -5.25 -9.77
CA ALA A 140 -1.58 -4.71 -10.98
C ALA A 140 -0.29 -3.94 -10.65
N ILE A 141 0.57 -3.76 -11.63
CA ILE A 141 1.78 -2.96 -11.52
C ILE A 141 1.85 -1.97 -12.67
N THR A 142 2.16 -0.72 -12.35
CA THR A 142 2.42 0.32 -13.34
C THR A 142 3.82 0.19 -13.92
N PRO A 143 4.12 0.80 -15.10
CA PRO A 143 5.47 0.89 -15.63
C PRO A 143 6.46 1.55 -14.66
N GLY A 144 5.98 2.47 -13.83
CA GLY A 144 6.77 3.13 -12.77
C GLY A 144 7.04 2.26 -11.53
N GLY A 145 6.58 1.00 -11.53
CA GLY A 145 6.82 0.06 -10.44
C GLY A 145 5.91 0.25 -9.22
N ILE A 146 4.78 0.93 -9.36
CA ILE A 146 3.75 1.01 -8.32
C ILE A 146 2.85 -0.21 -8.42
N VAL A 147 2.77 -0.98 -7.34
CA VAL A 147 1.86 -2.11 -7.21
C VAL A 147 0.54 -1.63 -6.61
N ARG A 148 -0.54 -1.80 -7.34
CA ARG A 148 -1.92 -1.59 -6.89
C ARG A 148 -2.54 -2.92 -6.49
N GLN A 149 -3.18 -2.90 -5.34
CA GLN A 149 -4.07 -3.95 -4.84
C GLN A 149 -5.45 -3.34 -4.66
N GLU A 150 -6.47 -3.97 -5.21
CA GLU A 150 -7.83 -3.48 -5.15
C GLU A 150 -8.79 -4.59 -4.76
N ASP A 151 -9.74 -4.25 -3.90
CA ASP A 151 -10.89 -5.08 -3.58
C ASP A 151 -12.12 -4.51 -4.30
N GLY A 152 -12.64 -5.26 -5.26
CA GLY A 152 -13.77 -4.82 -6.08
C GLY A 152 -15.09 -4.74 -5.32
N ASP A 153 -15.24 -5.46 -4.21
CA ASP A 153 -16.47 -5.49 -3.41
C ASP A 153 -16.55 -4.30 -2.45
N THR A 154 -15.41 -3.94 -1.84
CA THR A 154 -15.34 -2.86 -0.85
C THR A 154 -14.86 -1.54 -1.44
N GLY A 155 -14.23 -1.54 -2.61
CA GLY A 155 -13.61 -0.36 -3.22
C GLY A 155 -12.33 0.11 -2.53
N GLU A 156 -11.80 -0.71 -1.59
CA GLU A 156 -10.53 -0.45 -0.93
C GLU A 156 -9.37 -0.60 -1.92
N ARG A 157 -8.46 0.36 -1.91
CA ARG A 157 -7.27 0.34 -2.79
C ARG A 157 -6.01 0.60 -1.99
N LEU A 158 -4.96 -0.18 -2.26
CA LEU A 158 -3.64 0.00 -1.67
C LEU A 158 -2.59 0.07 -2.77
N TYR A 159 -1.81 1.13 -2.75
CA TYR A 159 -0.71 1.40 -3.68
C TYR A 159 0.60 1.30 -2.92
N ARG A 160 1.59 0.64 -3.49
CA ARG A 160 2.91 0.44 -2.87
C ARG A 160 4.00 0.52 -3.91
N ARG A 161 5.16 1.04 -3.54
CA ARG A 161 6.33 0.90 -4.38
C ARG A 161 6.78 -0.56 -4.39
N GLY A 162 6.85 -1.14 -5.57
CA GLY A 162 7.43 -2.45 -5.77
C GLY A 162 8.94 -2.39 -5.54
N TYR A 163 9.50 -3.46 -4.95
CA TYR A 163 10.93 -3.64 -4.79
C TYR A 163 11.46 -4.62 -5.84
N ARG A 164 12.53 -4.23 -6.49
CA ARG A 164 13.38 -5.09 -7.30
C ARG A 164 14.83 -4.80 -6.94
N PRO A 165 15.67 -5.82 -6.71
CA PRO A 165 17.06 -5.58 -6.35
C PRO A 165 17.81 -4.94 -7.51
N ARG A 166 18.75 -4.06 -7.16
CA ARG A 166 19.54 -3.27 -8.09
C ARG A 166 21.02 -3.67 -7.98
N GLU A 167 21.72 -3.65 -9.10
CA GLU A 167 23.14 -4.02 -9.17
C GLU A 167 24.06 -3.04 -8.40
N ASP A 168 23.63 -1.79 -8.27
CA ASP A 168 24.38 -0.73 -7.60
C ASP A 168 24.19 -0.67 -6.07
N THR A 169 23.13 -1.30 -5.54
CA THR A 169 22.78 -1.18 -4.12
C THR A 169 22.65 -2.50 -3.39
N ASP A 170 22.32 -3.57 -4.09
CA ASP A 170 22.06 -4.88 -3.49
C ASP A 170 23.25 -5.84 -3.62
N SER A 171 23.38 -6.78 -2.68
CA SER A 171 24.47 -7.75 -2.73
C SER A 171 24.30 -8.72 -3.90
N GLU A 172 25.43 -9.20 -4.46
CA GLU A 172 25.43 -10.22 -5.51
C GLU A 172 24.67 -11.49 -5.10
N ALA A 173 24.67 -11.83 -3.81
CA ALA A 173 23.89 -12.95 -3.28
C ALA A 173 22.39 -12.71 -3.40
N THR A 174 21.92 -11.48 -3.19
CA THR A 174 20.50 -11.09 -3.36
C THR A 174 20.13 -11.14 -4.84
N LEU A 175 20.94 -10.55 -5.71
CA LEU A 175 20.73 -10.53 -7.16
C LEU A 175 20.66 -11.96 -7.73
N ARG A 176 21.58 -12.84 -7.31
CA ARG A 176 21.56 -14.24 -7.75
C ARG A 176 20.31 -15.00 -7.30
N LYS A 177 19.86 -14.80 -6.06
CA LYS A 177 18.59 -15.39 -5.58
C LYS A 177 17.42 -14.90 -6.40
N TRP A 178 17.38 -13.62 -6.71
CA TRP A 178 16.31 -13.02 -7.48
C TRP A 178 16.25 -13.56 -8.91
N ARG A 179 17.38 -13.59 -9.62
CA ARG A 179 17.48 -14.19 -10.97
C ARG A 179 17.06 -15.66 -10.99
N HIS A 180 17.38 -16.41 -9.92
CA HIS A 180 16.94 -17.80 -9.80
C HIS A 180 15.42 -17.93 -9.67
N LEU A 181 14.78 -17.03 -8.93
CA LEU A 181 13.32 -17.00 -8.79
C LEU A 181 12.63 -16.60 -10.09
N GLU A 182 13.17 -15.62 -10.82
CA GLU A 182 12.65 -15.18 -12.12
C GLU A 182 12.75 -16.24 -13.22
N ALA A 183 13.67 -17.19 -13.09
CA ALA A 183 13.80 -18.31 -14.02
C ALA A 183 12.71 -19.39 -13.88
N MET A 184 11.82 -19.25 -12.90
CA MET A 184 10.77 -20.22 -12.59
C MET A 184 9.39 -19.58 -12.80
N SER A 185 8.43 -20.38 -13.27
CA SER A 185 7.01 -19.98 -13.27
C SER A 185 6.39 -20.38 -11.93
N TRP A 186 5.90 -19.39 -11.18
CA TRP A 186 5.27 -19.58 -9.88
C TRP A 186 3.75 -19.47 -9.93
N CYS A 187 3.22 -18.92 -11.02
CA CYS A 187 1.80 -18.65 -11.19
C CYS A 187 1.27 -19.44 -12.38
N ASP A 188 0.10 -20.04 -12.22
CA ASP A 188 -0.65 -20.59 -13.35
C ASP A 188 -1.47 -19.45 -13.98
N TRP A 189 -0.97 -18.93 -15.10
CA TRP A 189 -1.58 -17.83 -15.83
C TRP A 189 -2.77 -18.24 -16.69
N ASP A 190 -2.95 -19.54 -16.91
CA ASP A 190 -4.03 -20.10 -17.72
C ASP A 190 -5.20 -20.59 -16.83
N ALA A 191 -5.00 -20.66 -15.51
CA ALA A 191 -6.07 -20.95 -14.58
C ALA A 191 -7.10 -19.81 -14.56
N PRO A 192 -8.42 -20.13 -14.63
CA PRO A 192 -9.45 -19.11 -14.46
C PRO A 192 -9.34 -18.44 -13.10
N GLU A 193 -9.62 -17.14 -13.05
CA GLU A 193 -9.77 -16.43 -11.77
C GLU A 193 -10.98 -17.01 -11.03
N GLU A 194 -10.75 -17.59 -9.83
CA GLU A 194 -11.81 -18.09 -8.95
C GLU A 194 -12.54 -16.94 -8.25
#